data_fdb3fc79c7796b8bd7605947be2801e7
#
_entry.id   fdb3fc79c7796b8bd7605947be2801e7
#
_cell.length_a   1.000
_cell.length_b   1.000
_cell.length_c   1.000
_cell.angle_alpha   90.00
_cell.angle_beta   90.00
_cell.angle_gamma   90.00
#
_symmetry.space_group_name_H-M   'P 1'
#
loop_
_entity.id
_entity.type
_entity.pdbx_description
1 polymer ?
#
loop_
_entity_poly.entity_id
_entity_poly.type
_entity_poly.pdbx_seq_one_letter_code
_entity_poly.pdbx_strand_id
1 'polypeptide(L)'
;MRLQFIPIHVFRETPSVTFFDAGVSGTNGTDVVVHRGAATSPPDVNGFEQYYVHQHQVDHNLVLEGQRTFVLLNPAWDQSHHVIHLIREMGALQIPVGTYHRSTSGETGSMVLNQS
;
A
#
# COMPACT_ATOMS: atom_id res chain seq x y z
N MET A 1 21.40 11.83 24.85
CA MET A 1 20.75 11.20 23.72
C MET A 1 21.60 10.05 23.21
N ARG A 2 20.99 8.94 22.93
CA ARG A 2 21.68 7.78 22.36
C ARG A 2 21.29 7.61 20.90
N LEU A 3 22.26 7.22 20.08
CA LEU A 3 21.96 6.75 18.72
C LEU A 3 21.51 5.29 18.80
N GLN A 4 20.47 4.97 18.07
CA GLN A 4 19.93 3.61 18.01
C GLN A 4 19.66 3.22 16.56
N PHE A 5 19.89 1.96 16.27
CA PHE A 5 19.44 1.36 15.01
C PHE A 5 18.23 0.50 15.33
N ILE A 6 17.10 0.87 14.74
CA ILE A 6 15.85 0.13 14.89
C ILE A 6 15.73 -0.74 13.65
N PRO A 7 15.86 -2.07 13.77
CA PRO A 7 15.81 -2.92 12.59
C PRO A 7 14.42 -2.91 11.97
N ILE A 8 14.38 -3.02 10.65
CA ILE A 8 13.11 -3.23 9.95
C ILE A 8 12.58 -4.61 10.29
N HIS A 9 11.26 -4.76 10.24
CA HIS A 9 10.59 -6.03 10.43
C HIS A 9 9.88 -6.42 9.13
N VAL A 10 10.42 -7.44 8.44
CA VAL A 10 9.77 -8.01 7.25
C VAL A 10 8.69 -8.97 7.74
N PHE A 11 7.43 -8.61 7.54
CA PHE A 11 6.31 -9.44 8.02
C PHE A 11 5.63 -10.23 6.91
N ARG A 12 5.93 -9.97 5.66
CA ARG A 12 5.45 -10.76 4.52
C ARG A 12 6.42 -10.60 3.37
N GLU A 13 6.76 -11.73 2.74
CA GLU A 13 7.58 -11.71 1.55
C GLU A 13 7.16 -12.81 0.58
N THR A 14 7.03 -12.43 -0.68
CA THR A 14 6.83 -13.33 -1.81
C THR A 14 7.89 -13.02 -2.85
N PRO A 15 8.04 -13.83 -3.93
CA PRO A 15 9.00 -13.49 -4.98
C PRO A 15 8.82 -12.10 -5.60
N SER A 16 7.60 -11.57 -5.62
CA SER A 16 7.31 -10.29 -6.27
C SER A 16 7.02 -9.15 -5.31
N VAL A 17 6.71 -9.42 -4.04
CA VAL A 17 6.29 -8.36 -3.09
C VAL A 17 6.97 -8.55 -1.74
N THR A 18 7.47 -7.47 -1.17
CA THR A 18 7.97 -7.42 0.21
C THR A 18 7.22 -6.36 0.99
N PHE A 19 6.73 -6.75 2.18
CA PHE A 19 6.12 -5.84 3.16
C PHE A 19 7.03 -5.79 4.38
N PHE A 20 7.45 -4.60 4.79
CA PHE A 20 8.20 -4.45 6.02
C PHE A 20 7.76 -3.21 6.79
N ASP A 21 7.87 -3.31 8.12
CA ASP A 21 7.59 -2.21 9.02
C ASP A 21 8.91 -1.50 9.33
N ALA A 22 8.89 -0.18 9.23
CA ALA A 22 10.06 0.64 9.53
C ALA A 22 10.27 0.84 11.04
N GLY A 23 9.32 0.43 11.87
CA GLY A 23 9.45 0.47 13.33
C GLY A 23 9.37 1.87 13.93
N VAL A 24 8.77 2.83 13.24
CA VAL A 24 8.65 4.20 13.73
C VAL A 24 7.61 4.26 14.85
N SER A 25 8.03 4.73 16.03
CA SER A 25 7.13 4.89 17.18
C SER A 25 6.18 6.06 16.98
N GLY A 26 5.01 5.98 17.61
CA GLY A 26 4.00 7.05 17.55
C GLY A 26 3.05 6.94 16.36
N THR A 27 3.18 5.89 15.54
CA THR A 27 2.24 5.60 14.45
C THR A 27 1.60 4.23 14.68
N ASN A 28 0.43 3.98 14.08
CA ASN A 28 -0.17 2.65 14.09
C ASN A 28 0.62 1.68 13.20
N GLY A 29 1.24 2.23 12.15
CA GLY A 29 2.10 1.48 11.27
C GLY A 29 2.80 2.42 10.30
N THR A 30 4.05 2.11 9.97
CA THR A 30 4.81 2.77 8.93
C THR A 30 5.42 1.66 8.08
N ASP A 31 4.68 1.24 7.05
CA ASP A 31 5.03 0.10 6.24
C ASP A 31 5.59 0.53 4.90
N VAL A 32 6.56 -0.22 4.41
CA VAL A 32 7.04 -0.06 3.05
C VAL A 32 6.67 -1.32 2.28
N VAL A 33 6.01 -1.11 1.13
CA VAL A 33 5.55 -2.20 0.27
C VAL A 33 6.30 -2.09 -1.05
N VAL A 34 7.13 -3.08 -1.33
CA VAL A 34 7.98 -3.12 -2.51
C VAL A 34 7.41 -4.14 -3.50
N HIS A 35 7.09 -3.68 -4.70
CA HIS A 35 6.83 -4.53 -5.85
C HIS A 35 8.08 -4.57 -6.71
N ARG A 36 8.71 -5.75 -6.83
CA ARG A 36 9.98 -5.90 -7.56
C ARG A 36 9.82 -5.98 -9.08
N GLY A 37 8.59 -6.01 -9.54
CA GLY A 37 8.22 -6.08 -10.94
C GLY A 37 6.72 -6.02 -11.03
N ALA A 38 6.13 -6.63 -12.07
CA ALA A 38 4.69 -6.76 -12.18
C ALA A 38 4.16 -7.53 -10.97
N ALA A 39 3.24 -6.92 -10.24
CA ALA A 39 2.70 -7.49 -9.01
C ALA A 39 1.33 -6.92 -8.73
N THR A 40 0.52 -7.69 -7.99
CA THR A 40 -0.80 -7.28 -7.51
C THR A 40 -0.85 -7.55 -6.01
N SER A 41 -1.34 -6.58 -5.24
CA SER A 41 -1.46 -6.67 -3.79
C SER A 41 -2.87 -6.25 -3.35
N PRO A 42 -3.66 -7.12 -2.73
CA PRO A 42 -3.40 -8.54 -2.49
C PRO A 42 -3.48 -9.36 -3.79
N PRO A 43 -2.85 -10.55 -3.83
CA PRO A 43 -2.93 -11.38 -5.02
C PRO A 43 -4.32 -11.98 -5.19
N ASP A 44 -4.68 -12.31 -6.44
CA ASP A 44 -5.91 -13.01 -6.72
C ASP A 44 -5.90 -14.39 -6.07
N VAL A 45 -7.08 -14.87 -5.69
CA VAL A 45 -7.25 -16.20 -5.11
C VAL A 45 -8.27 -16.95 -5.94
N ASN A 46 -7.86 -18.10 -6.50
CA ASN A 46 -8.73 -18.94 -7.34
C ASN A 46 -9.40 -18.17 -8.48
N GLY A 47 -8.69 -17.22 -9.09
CA GLY A 47 -9.21 -16.40 -10.18
C GLY A 47 -10.06 -15.21 -9.73
N PHE A 48 -10.26 -15.03 -8.43
CA PHE A 48 -11.04 -13.91 -7.89
C PHE A 48 -10.14 -12.82 -7.37
N GLU A 49 -10.46 -11.57 -7.71
CA GLU A 49 -9.78 -10.39 -7.19
C GLU A 49 -10.00 -10.28 -5.68
N GLN A 50 -8.93 -9.93 -4.97
CA GLN A 50 -8.96 -9.70 -3.54
C GLN A 50 -8.73 -8.22 -3.25
N TYR A 51 -9.26 -7.75 -2.11
CA TYR A 51 -9.15 -6.37 -1.66
C TYR A 51 -8.81 -6.33 -0.19
N TYR A 52 -8.00 -5.33 0.20
CA TYR A 52 -7.85 -4.96 1.60
C TYR A 52 -8.96 -4.00 2.00
N VAL A 53 -9.38 -4.05 3.25
CA VAL A 53 -10.27 -3.07 3.84
C VAL A 53 -9.90 -2.86 5.30
N HIS A 54 -9.85 -1.61 5.73
CA HIS A 54 -9.57 -1.25 7.12
C HIS A 54 -10.79 -0.57 7.71
N GLN A 55 -11.27 -1.10 8.84
CA GLN A 55 -12.48 -0.60 9.50
C GLN A 55 -12.16 0.47 10.56
N HIS A 56 -10.90 0.54 11.02
CA HIS A 56 -10.51 1.35 12.17
C HIS A 56 -9.29 2.24 11.92
N GLN A 57 -8.77 2.28 10.71
CA GLN A 57 -7.62 3.12 10.39
C GLN A 57 -7.74 3.74 9.01
N VAL A 58 -7.17 4.93 8.88
CA VAL A 58 -7.02 5.64 7.61
C VAL A 58 -5.61 5.38 7.13
N ASP A 59 -5.47 4.93 5.89
CA ASP A 59 -4.16 4.71 5.28
C ASP A 59 -3.75 5.91 4.44
N HIS A 60 -2.45 6.21 4.47
CA HIS A 60 -1.84 7.23 3.61
C HIS A 60 -0.75 6.55 2.80
N ASN A 61 -0.89 6.55 1.48
CA ASN A 61 0.04 5.88 0.58
C ASN A 61 0.81 6.91 -0.24
N LEU A 62 2.12 6.87 -0.13
CA LEU A 62 3.04 7.74 -0.88
C LEU A 62 3.94 6.87 -1.74
N VAL A 63 3.91 7.10 -3.05
CA VAL A 63 4.84 6.41 -3.96
C VAL A 63 6.22 7.01 -3.80
N LEU A 64 7.19 6.21 -3.42
CA LEU A 64 8.59 6.63 -3.30
C LEU A 64 9.31 6.46 -4.63
N GLU A 65 8.97 5.42 -5.38
CA GLU A 65 9.61 5.10 -6.65
C GLU A 65 8.62 4.35 -7.56
N GLY A 66 8.62 4.71 -8.84
CA GLY A 66 7.78 4.07 -9.85
C GLY A 66 6.35 4.62 -9.86
N GLN A 67 5.44 3.78 -10.29
CA GLN A 67 4.00 4.08 -10.35
C GLN A 67 3.23 2.91 -9.79
N ARG A 68 2.27 3.20 -8.93
CA ARG A 68 1.37 2.20 -8.38
C ARG A 68 -0.07 2.54 -8.75
N THR A 69 -0.77 1.60 -9.36
CA THR A 69 -2.18 1.78 -9.69
C THR A 69 -3.04 1.24 -8.56
N PHE A 70 -3.86 2.11 -7.98
CA PHE A 70 -4.80 1.75 -6.92
C PHE A 70 -6.20 1.66 -7.48
N VAL A 71 -6.90 0.58 -7.13
CA VAL A 71 -8.34 0.43 -7.38
C VAL A 71 -9.04 0.57 -6.04
N LEU A 72 -9.95 1.53 -5.95
CA LEU A 72 -10.68 1.86 -4.73
C LEU A 72 -12.17 1.64 -4.94
N LEU A 73 -12.81 0.94 -4.01
CA LEU A 73 -14.24 0.70 -4.02
C LEU A 73 -14.82 1.12 -2.67
N ASN A 74 -15.80 2.03 -2.70
CA ASN A 74 -16.54 2.41 -1.49
C ASN A 74 -18.00 2.63 -1.85
N PRO A 75 -18.90 1.71 -1.41
CA PRO A 75 -20.32 1.80 -1.74
C PRO A 75 -21.03 3.04 -1.20
N ALA A 76 -20.45 3.71 -0.19
CA ALA A 76 -21.02 4.93 0.39
C ALA A 76 -20.80 6.18 -0.47
N TRP A 77 -19.92 6.11 -1.46
CA TRP A 77 -19.63 7.25 -2.33
C TRP A 77 -20.57 7.29 -3.53
N ASP A 78 -20.85 8.51 -4.03
CA ASP A 78 -21.64 8.69 -5.26
C ASP A 78 -21.01 7.95 -6.44
N GLN A 79 -19.69 8.09 -6.58
CA GLN A 79 -18.90 7.29 -7.50
C GLN A 79 -18.15 6.25 -6.68
N SER A 80 -18.65 5.02 -6.67
CA SER A 80 -18.15 3.96 -5.79
C SER A 80 -16.81 3.36 -6.23
N HIS A 81 -16.40 3.58 -7.48
CA HIS A 81 -15.21 2.95 -8.06
C HIS A 81 -14.24 4.00 -8.59
N HIS A 82 -12.99 3.96 -8.15
CA HIS A 82 -11.94 4.84 -8.63
C HIS A 82 -10.70 4.03 -8.99
N VAL A 83 -10.03 4.44 -10.05
CA VAL A 83 -8.71 3.92 -10.44
C VAL A 83 -7.74 5.10 -10.43
N ILE A 84 -6.68 5.00 -9.66
CA ILE A 84 -5.70 6.07 -9.51
C ILE A 84 -4.32 5.54 -9.85
N HIS A 85 -3.68 6.14 -10.85
CA HIS A 85 -2.29 5.84 -11.20
C HIS A 85 -1.39 6.78 -10.39
N LEU A 86 -1.01 6.33 -9.20
CA LEU A 86 -0.30 7.16 -8.24
C LEU A 86 1.19 7.20 -8.53
N ILE A 87 1.72 8.42 -8.58
CA ILE A 87 3.17 8.68 -8.67
C ILE A 87 3.56 9.61 -7.52
N ARG A 88 4.86 9.67 -7.22
CA ARG A 88 5.38 10.45 -6.09
C ARG A 88 4.93 11.91 -6.13
N GLU A 89 4.91 12.53 -7.30
CA GLU A 89 4.58 13.94 -7.49
C GLU A 89 3.13 14.29 -7.13
N MET A 90 2.26 13.28 -7.05
CA MET A 90 0.87 13.49 -6.64
C MET A 90 0.71 13.59 -5.12
N GLY A 91 1.77 13.25 -4.36
CA GLY A 91 1.71 13.23 -2.91
C GLY A 91 1.04 11.99 -2.36
N ALA A 92 0.63 12.06 -1.10
CA ALA A 92 0.02 10.92 -0.43
C ALA A 92 -1.45 10.77 -0.78
N LEU A 93 -1.86 9.55 -1.12
CA LEU A 93 -3.27 9.19 -1.29
C LEU A 93 -3.83 8.76 0.06
N GLN A 94 -4.83 9.49 0.54
CA GLN A 94 -5.53 9.11 1.77
C GLN A 94 -6.69 8.18 1.43
N ILE A 95 -6.68 6.99 2.04
CA ILE A 95 -7.73 5.99 1.86
C ILE A 95 -8.54 5.93 3.15
N PRO A 96 -9.80 6.40 3.13
CA PRO A 96 -10.65 6.40 4.33
C PRO A 96 -11.02 4.99 4.79
N VAL A 97 -11.43 4.88 6.05
CA VAL A 97 -11.97 3.62 6.58
C VAL A 97 -13.12 3.12 5.72
N GLY A 98 -13.29 1.81 5.66
CA GLY A 98 -14.39 1.19 4.91
C GLY A 98 -14.19 1.18 3.40
N THR A 99 -13.04 1.61 2.90
CA THR A 99 -12.73 1.59 1.47
C THR A 99 -11.97 0.31 1.12
N TYR A 100 -12.51 -0.45 0.18
CA TYR A 100 -11.84 -1.62 -0.36
C TYR A 100 -10.77 -1.17 -1.35
N HIS A 101 -9.55 -1.69 -1.21
CA HIS A 101 -8.47 -1.25 -2.08
C HIS A 101 -7.54 -2.40 -2.47
N ARG A 102 -7.01 -2.30 -3.66
CA ARG A 102 -5.95 -3.16 -4.19
C ARG A 102 -5.02 -2.31 -5.03
N SER A 103 -3.80 -2.80 -5.22
CA SER A 103 -2.83 -2.06 -6.03
C SER A 103 -2.03 -2.98 -6.93
N THR A 104 -1.61 -2.44 -8.07
CA THR A 104 -0.83 -3.18 -9.06
C THR A 104 0.35 -2.35 -9.53
N SER A 105 1.41 -3.03 -9.95
CA SER A 105 2.57 -2.44 -10.61
C SER A 105 2.81 -3.13 -11.94
N GLY A 106 3.35 -2.38 -12.89
CA GLY A 106 3.88 -2.93 -14.14
C GLY A 106 5.27 -3.53 -13.93
N GLU A 107 5.93 -3.86 -15.03
CA GLU A 107 7.19 -4.63 -15.05
C GLU A 107 8.33 -3.95 -14.28
N THR A 108 8.35 -2.62 -14.19
CA THR A 108 9.39 -1.90 -13.48
C THR A 108 9.20 -1.88 -11.96
N GLY A 109 8.06 -2.35 -11.50
CA GLY A 109 7.74 -2.37 -10.07
C GLY A 109 7.47 -1.00 -9.49
N SER A 110 7.40 -0.93 -8.16
CA SER A 110 7.21 0.32 -7.42
C SER A 110 7.49 0.13 -5.94
N MET A 111 7.70 1.25 -5.26
CA MET A 111 7.88 1.27 -3.81
C MET A 111 6.92 2.28 -3.22
N VAL A 112 6.15 1.87 -2.23
CA VAL A 112 5.13 2.70 -1.58
C VAL A 112 5.36 2.70 -0.08
N LEU A 113 5.31 3.90 0.51
CA LEU A 113 5.25 4.08 1.96
C LEU A 113 3.79 4.19 2.37
N ASN A 114 3.37 3.34 3.31
CA ASN A 114 2.03 3.36 3.87
C ASN A 114 2.12 3.74 5.35
N GLN A 115 1.43 4.81 5.72
CA GLN A 115 1.30 5.24 7.11
C GLN A 115 -0.16 5.19 7.54
N SER A 116 -0.38 4.67 8.71
CA SER A 116 -1.72 4.62 9.31
C SER A 116 -1.73 5.17 10.74
#